data_97284a6a5e7df1a26beb9eef91ab64fc
#
_entry.id   97284a6a5e7df1a26beb9eef91ab64fc
#
_cell.length_a   1.000
_cell.length_b   1.000
_cell.length_c   1.000
_cell.angle_alpha   90.00
_cell.angle_beta   90.00
_cell.angle_gamma   90.00
#
_symmetry.space_group_name_H-M   'P 1'
#
loop_
_entity.id
_entity.type
_entity.pdbx_description
1 polymer ?
#
loop_
_entity_poly.entity_id
_entity_poly.type
_entity_poly.pdbx_seq_one_letter_code
_entity_poly.pdbx_strand_id
1 'polypeptide(L)'
;MNKNISPVKGTHDLYGQDMEKFNYVVELFYSIANKFNFDAIQTPIIENQELFSRSVGELTDIVSKEMYSFVDKNESILCLRPEATSGIARFAASNYQSGSLKFSTHGPMFRRERPQKGRYRQFYQINIENIGEKSPYIDFEIIYIASTFINKLGISNDKYNLLINSLGSAEDQNNFSNLLRDYLSNFKKKLSETSLSRLDKNPLRILDSKDDGDKEILINAPKIYEHLSKESKEYFSKIKMFLSDNGISFQE
;
A
#
# COMPACT_ATOMS: atom_id res chain seq x y z
N MET A 1 -39.02 14.53 -20.05
CA MET A 1 -37.77 13.90 -20.50
C MET A 1 -37.25 13.02 -19.37
N ASN A 2 -37.32 11.69 -19.49
CA ASN A 2 -36.66 10.79 -18.54
C ASN A 2 -35.16 10.97 -18.69
N LYS A 3 -34.54 11.69 -17.76
CA LYS A 3 -33.07 11.66 -17.66
C LYS A 3 -32.68 10.27 -17.19
N ASN A 4 -32.05 9.47 -18.04
CA ASN A 4 -31.41 8.23 -17.62
C ASN A 4 -30.42 8.57 -16.51
N ILE A 5 -30.60 7.96 -15.34
CA ILE A 5 -29.67 8.09 -14.22
C ILE A 5 -28.49 7.16 -14.51
N SER A 6 -27.32 7.74 -14.73
CA SER A 6 -26.07 7.00 -14.93
C SER A 6 -25.34 6.78 -13.60
N PRO A 7 -24.50 5.74 -13.49
CA PRO A 7 -23.61 5.59 -12.34
C PRO A 7 -22.78 6.83 -12.08
N VAL A 8 -22.36 7.02 -10.83
CA VAL A 8 -21.47 8.13 -10.45
C VAL A 8 -20.17 8.04 -11.24
N LYS A 9 -19.68 9.17 -11.74
CA LYS A 9 -18.41 9.22 -12.50
C LYS A 9 -17.28 8.53 -11.73
N GLY A 10 -16.67 7.53 -12.35
CA GLY A 10 -15.60 6.73 -11.74
C GLY A 10 -16.10 5.53 -10.95
N THR A 11 -17.39 5.18 -11.09
CA THR A 11 -17.95 3.90 -10.65
C THR A 11 -18.55 3.18 -11.84
N HIS A 12 -18.75 1.89 -11.75
CA HIS A 12 -19.36 1.07 -12.79
C HIS A 12 -20.05 -0.15 -12.19
N ASP A 13 -21.03 -0.67 -12.93
CA ASP A 13 -21.68 -1.91 -12.61
C ASP A 13 -20.86 -3.09 -13.13
N LEU A 14 -20.80 -4.17 -12.37
CA LEU A 14 -20.23 -5.45 -12.80
C LEU A 14 -21.36 -6.44 -13.04
N TYR A 15 -21.41 -7.05 -14.23
CA TYR A 15 -22.41 -8.07 -14.56
C TYR A 15 -21.92 -9.07 -15.60
N GLY A 16 -22.62 -10.18 -15.76
CA GLY A 16 -22.30 -11.22 -16.75
C GLY A 16 -20.87 -11.75 -16.60
N GLN A 17 -20.16 -11.87 -17.70
CA GLN A 17 -18.79 -12.40 -17.74
C GLN A 17 -17.78 -11.64 -16.85
N ASP A 18 -17.95 -10.35 -16.70
CA ASP A 18 -17.04 -9.57 -15.84
C ASP A 18 -17.29 -9.87 -14.36
N MET A 19 -18.54 -10.14 -13.97
CA MET A 19 -18.84 -10.61 -12.62
C MET A 19 -18.34 -12.05 -12.38
N GLU A 20 -18.42 -12.91 -13.37
CA GLU A 20 -17.86 -14.28 -13.30
C GLU A 20 -16.33 -14.25 -13.10
N LYS A 21 -15.62 -13.42 -13.88
CA LYS A 21 -14.17 -13.23 -13.72
C LYS A 21 -13.83 -12.66 -12.34
N PHE A 22 -14.61 -11.70 -11.87
CA PHE A 22 -14.42 -11.11 -10.54
C PHE A 22 -14.55 -12.18 -9.45
N ASN A 23 -15.61 -12.99 -9.48
CA ASN A 23 -15.82 -14.06 -8.52
C ASN A 23 -14.68 -15.09 -8.57
N TYR A 24 -14.26 -15.50 -9.76
CA TYR A 24 -13.12 -16.42 -9.92
C TYR A 24 -11.84 -15.88 -9.26
N VAL A 25 -11.53 -14.60 -9.46
CA VAL A 25 -10.36 -13.95 -8.85
C VAL A 25 -10.45 -13.96 -7.32
N VAL A 26 -11.62 -13.65 -6.77
CA VAL A 26 -11.86 -13.64 -5.31
C VAL A 26 -11.78 -15.06 -4.72
N GLU A 27 -12.40 -16.03 -5.35
CA GLU A 27 -12.37 -17.44 -4.91
C GLU A 27 -10.95 -17.98 -4.95
N LEU A 28 -10.20 -17.72 -6.02
CA LEU A 28 -8.79 -18.11 -6.13
C LEU A 28 -7.96 -17.49 -5.02
N PHE A 29 -8.14 -16.20 -4.75
CA PHE A 29 -7.45 -15.50 -3.68
C PHE A 29 -7.66 -16.19 -2.33
N TYR A 30 -8.90 -16.39 -1.92
CA TYR A 30 -9.19 -17.06 -0.65
C TYR A 30 -8.72 -18.52 -0.62
N SER A 31 -8.80 -19.23 -1.73
CA SER A 31 -8.29 -20.61 -1.80
C SER A 31 -6.79 -20.70 -1.55
N ILE A 32 -6.03 -19.66 -1.94
CA ILE A 32 -4.60 -19.57 -1.66
C ILE A 32 -4.37 -19.11 -0.22
N ALA A 33 -4.99 -18.02 0.20
CA ALA A 33 -4.81 -17.46 1.54
C ALA A 33 -5.09 -18.50 2.64
N ASN A 34 -6.15 -19.27 2.51
CA ASN A 34 -6.50 -20.36 3.44
C ASN A 34 -5.41 -21.44 3.56
N LYS A 35 -4.66 -21.73 2.49
CA LYS A 35 -3.54 -22.70 2.55
C LYS A 35 -2.36 -22.22 3.39
N PHE A 36 -2.26 -20.91 3.61
CA PHE A 36 -1.27 -20.27 4.44
C PHE A 36 -1.83 -19.83 5.80
N ASN A 37 -3.02 -20.35 6.17
CA ASN A 37 -3.72 -20.07 7.43
C ASN A 37 -4.04 -18.58 7.64
N PHE A 38 -4.43 -17.87 6.58
CA PHE A 38 -4.99 -16.54 6.68
C PHE A 38 -6.50 -16.62 6.86
N ASP A 39 -6.98 -16.13 8.00
CA ASP A 39 -8.42 -16.06 8.31
C ASP A 39 -9.08 -14.96 7.49
N ALA A 40 -10.26 -15.25 6.94
CA ALA A 40 -11.03 -14.24 6.23
C ALA A 40 -11.60 -13.20 7.21
N ILE A 41 -11.38 -11.92 6.95
CA ILE A 41 -11.93 -10.80 7.72
C ILE A 41 -12.66 -9.82 6.83
N GLN A 42 -13.75 -9.24 7.34
CA GLN A 42 -14.43 -8.12 6.71
C GLN A 42 -14.60 -6.99 7.71
N THR A 43 -13.97 -5.86 7.44
CA THR A 43 -14.11 -4.64 8.24
C THR A 43 -15.22 -3.75 7.67
N PRO A 44 -15.80 -2.84 8.47
CA PRO A 44 -16.80 -1.89 7.99
C PRO A 44 -16.32 -1.07 6.77
N ILE A 45 -17.26 -0.69 5.92
CA ILE A 45 -17.00 0.22 4.79
C ILE A 45 -16.96 1.67 5.29
N ILE A 46 -17.80 1.98 6.27
CA ILE A 46 -17.86 3.29 6.92
C ILE A 46 -17.03 3.22 8.20
N GLU A 47 -16.09 4.13 8.35
CA GLU A 47 -15.18 4.21 9.50
C GLU A 47 -15.05 5.67 9.96
N ASN A 48 -14.53 5.87 11.17
CA ASN A 48 -14.11 7.19 11.61
C ASN A 48 -12.93 7.69 10.78
N GLN A 49 -12.99 8.91 10.29
CA GLN A 49 -11.91 9.53 9.50
C GLN A 49 -10.57 9.52 10.24
N GLU A 50 -10.59 9.71 11.54
CA GLU A 50 -9.41 9.72 12.40
C GLU A 50 -8.58 8.43 12.31
N LEU A 51 -9.21 7.29 12.06
CA LEU A 51 -8.52 6.01 11.86
C LEU A 51 -7.47 6.12 10.75
N PHE A 52 -7.86 6.69 9.61
CA PHE A 52 -6.97 6.83 8.45
C PHE A 52 -5.97 7.98 8.61
N SER A 53 -6.36 9.07 9.25
CA SER A 53 -5.44 10.18 9.56
C SER A 53 -4.26 9.71 10.42
N ARG A 54 -4.52 8.85 11.39
CA ARG A 54 -3.47 8.28 12.26
C ARG A 54 -2.62 7.22 11.57
N SER A 55 -3.23 6.30 10.82
CA SER A 55 -2.54 5.13 10.25
C SER A 55 -1.83 5.43 8.94
N VAL A 56 -2.48 6.18 8.03
CA VAL A 56 -1.94 6.52 6.70
C VAL A 56 -1.13 7.83 6.75
N GLY A 57 -1.47 8.71 7.67
CA GLY A 57 -0.84 10.02 7.88
C GLY A 57 -1.57 11.16 7.20
N GLU A 58 -1.79 12.25 7.94
CA GLU A 58 -2.56 13.43 7.53
C GLU A 58 -2.06 14.11 6.25
N LEU A 59 -0.75 14.03 6.00
CA LEU A 59 -0.09 14.67 4.85
C LEU A 59 -0.12 13.80 3.58
N THR A 60 -0.75 12.62 3.62
CA THR A 60 -0.90 11.79 2.42
C THR A 60 -1.98 12.35 1.50
N ASP A 61 -1.82 12.20 0.19
CA ASP A 61 -2.85 12.62 -0.76
C ASP A 61 -4.17 11.88 -0.51
N ILE A 62 -4.10 10.63 -0.06
CA ILE A 62 -5.27 9.82 0.31
C ILE A 62 -6.08 10.53 1.38
N VAL A 63 -5.46 10.91 2.50
CA VAL A 63 -6.15 11.54 3.63
C VAL A 63 -6.51 12.99 3.34
N SER A 64 -5.61 13.76 2.72
CA SER A 64 -5.79 15.21 2.54
C SER A 64 -6.75 15.59 1.40
N LYS A 65 -6.91 14.72 0.35
CA LYS A 65 -7.60 15.09 -0.88
C LYS A 65 -8.56 14.03 -1.43
N GLU A 66 -8.33 12.74 -1.12
CA GLU A 66 -8.98 11.65 -1.85
C GLU A 66 -10.03 10.90 -1.03
N MET A 67 -10.15 11.14 0.27
CA MET A 67 -11.19 10.51 1.08
C MET A 67 -12.57 11.06 0.79
N TYR A 68 -13.56 10.16 0.76
CA TYR A 68 -14.97 10.51 0.84
C TYR A 68 -15.36 10.63 2.30
N SER A 69 -15.43 11.87 2.80
CA SER A 69 -15.80 12.15 4.20
C SER A 69 -17.15 12.86 4.26
N PHE A 70 -17.90 12.62 5.33
CA PHE A 70 -19.18 13.24 5.61
C PHE A 70 -19.39 13.37 7.11
N VAL A 71 -20.22 14.33 7.50
CA VAL A 71 -20.58 14.56 8.90
C VAL A 71 -21.82 13.73 9.24
N ASP A 72 -21.75 12.93 10.29
CA ASP A 72 -22.88 12.19 10.81
C ASP A 72 -23.77 13.07 11.71
N LYS A 73 -24.94 12.58 12.07
CA LYS A 73 -25.94 13.32 12.88
C LYS A 73 -25.43 13.76 14.26
N ASN A 74 -24.45 13.04 14.80
CA ASN A 74 -23.79 13.34 16.08
C ASN A 74 -22.52 14.21 15.93
N GLU A 75 -22.36 14.86 14.77
CA GLU A 75 -21.21 15.70 14.41
C GLU A 75 -19.87 14.95 14.24
N SER A 76 -19.84 13.63 14.35
CA SER A 76 -18.63 12.85 14.05
C SER A 76 -18.32 12.87 12.55
N ILE A 77 -17.03 12.90 12.22
CA ILE A 77 -16.60 12.85 10.82
C ILE A 77 -16.33 11.39 10.44
N LEU A 78 -17.18 10.87 9.58
CA LEU A 78 -17.08 9.54 9.01
C LEU A 78 -16.51 9.60 7.59
N CYS A 79 -16.03 8.46 7.10
CA CYS A 79 -15.57 8.33 5.73
C CYS A 79 -15.87 6.94 5.16
N LEU A 80 -15.86 6.84 3.84
CA LEU A 80 -15.76 5.55 3.15
C LEU A 80 -14.30 5.13 3.15
N ARG A 81 -14.01 3.88 3.53
CA ARG A 81 -12.64 3.36 3.64
C ARG A 81 -11.87 3.51 2.33
N PRO A 82 -10.70 4.16 2.33
CA PRO A 82 -9.87 4.32 1.14
C PRO A 82 -8.91 3.13 0.91
N GLU A 83 -8.76 2.25 1.90
CA GLU A 83 -7.92 1.06 1.91
C GLU A 83 -8.36 0.11 3.04
N ALA A 84 -7.85 -1.13 3.09
CA ALA A 84 -8.30 -2.15 4.03
C ALA A 84 -7.44 -2.25 5.30
N THR A 85 -6.14 -1.95 5.21
CA THR A 85 -5.13 -2.21 6.26
C THR A 85 -5.48 -1.54 7.59
N SER A 86 -5.91 -0.27 7.56
CA SER A 86 -6.25 0.48 8.79
C SER A 86 -7.39 -0.14 9.58
N GLY A 87 -8.43 -0.60 8.88
CA GLY A 87 -9.56 -1.31 9.51
C GLY A 87 -9.13 -2.64 10.14
N ILE A 88 -8.26 -3.39 9.46
CA ILE A 88 -7.71 -4.64 9.97
C ILE A 88 -6.78 -4.37 11.16
N ALA A 89 -5.91 -3.35 11.08
CA ALA A 89 -5.04 -2.95 12.19
C ALA A 89 -5.83 -2.54 13.43
N ARG A 90 -6.94 -1.79 13.26
CA ARG A 90 -7.85 -1.44 14.35
C ARG A 90 -8.46 -2.69 15.00
N PHE A 91 -8.93 -3.65 14.19
CA PHE A 91 -9.45 -4.92 14.68
C PHE A 91 -8.37 -5.69 15.45
N ALA A 92 -7.19 -5.82 14.87
CA ALA A 92 -6.06 -6.50 15.50
C ALA A 92 -5.68 -5.86 16.84
N ALA A 93 -5.58 -4.53 16.91
CA ALA A 93 -5.24 -3.82 18.14
C ALA A 93 -6.23 -4.09 19.30
N SER A 94 -7.50 -4.35 18.97
CA SER A 94 -8.53 -4.67 19.97
C SER A 94 -8.58 -6.16 20.34
N ASN A 95 -7.99 -7.05 19.54
CA ASN A 95 -8.13 -8.50 19.69
C ASN A 95 -6.78 -9.21 19.84
N TYR A 96 -5.66 -8.50 19.71
CA TYR A 96 -4.33 -9.08 19.81
C TYR A 96 -4.02 -9.51 21.26
N GLN A 97 -3.62 -10.77 21.41
CA GLN A 97 -3.18 -11.30 22.69
C GLN A 97 -1.70 -11.70 22.64
N SER A 98 -1.31 -12.46 21.62
CA SER A 98 0.07 -12.92 21.42
C SER A 98 0.22 -13.61 20.07
N GLY A 99 1.46 -13.74 19.58
CA GLY A 99 1.78 -14.46 18.36
C GLY A 99 1.48 -13.65 17.10
N SER A 100 1.16 -14.32 16.01
CA SER A 100 0.91 -13.74 14.69
C SER A 100 -0.58 -13.83 14.35
N LEU A 101 -1.18 -12.71 13.96
CA LEU A 101 -2.53 -12.64 13.41
C LEU A 101 -2.42 -12.54 11.88
N LYS A 102 -3.01 -13.52 11.18
CA LYS A 102 -3.00 -13.60 9.72
C LYS A 102 -4.40 -13.38 9.18
N PHE A 103 -4.60 -12.29 8.43
CA PHE A 103 -5.90 -11.94 7.87
C PHE A 103 -5.85 -11.79 6.36
N SER A 104 -6.91 -12.26 5.70
CA SER A 104 -7.18 -12.05 4.29
C SER A 104 -8.52 -11.35 4.10
N THR A 105 -8.59 -10.39 3.21
CA THR A 105 -9.86 -9.68 2.90
C THR A 105 -9.93 -9.28 1.45
N HIS A 106 -11.15 -9.16 0.94
CA HIS A 106 -11.43 -8.42 -0.28
C HIS A 106 -12.59 -7.47 -0.06
N GLY A 107 -12.69 -6.43 -0.86
CA GLY A 107 -13.87 -5.56 -0.83
C GLY A 107 -13.68 -4.25 -1.55
N PRO A 108 -14.75 -3.45 -1.64
CA PRO A 108 -14.71 -2.13 -2.27
C PRO A 108 -13.96 -1.13 -1.40
N MET A 109 -13.16 -0.29 -2.08
CA MET A 109 -12.46 0.86 -1.53
C MET A 109 -12.86 2.10 -2.31
N PHE A 110 -12.71 3.28 -1.69
CA PHE A 110 -13.25 4.52 -2.22
C PHE A 110 -12.22 5.64 -2.16
N ARG A 111 -11.84 6.18 -3.35
CA ARG A 111 -10.93 7.33 -3.45
C ARG A 111 -11.45 8.34 -4.45
N ARG A 112 -11.50 9.60 -4.06
CA ARG A 112 -11.94 10.71 -4.92
C ARG A 112 -10.82 11.15 -5.89
N GLU A 113 -10.23 10.19 -6.58
CA GLU A 113 -9.24 10.45 -7.61
C GLU A 113 -9.89 10.99 -8.91
N ARG A 114 -9.05 11.59 -9.77
CA ARG A 114 -9.47 11.88 -11.13
C ARG A 114 -9.57 10.57 -11.91
N PRO A 115 -10.77 10.18 -12.36
CA PRO A 115 -10.96 8.89 -13.02
C PRO A 115 -10.15 8.82 -14.32
N GLN A 116 -9.44 7.72 -14.49
CA GLN A 116 -8.72 7.35 -15.71
C GLN A 116 -8.70 5.82 -15.85
N LYS A 117 -8.20 5.29 -16.96
CA LYS A 117 -8.11 3.84 -17.16
C LYS A 117 -7.31 3.20 -16.02
N GLY A 118 -7.93 2.25 -15.32
CA GLY A 118 -7.34 1.55 -14.17
C GLY A 118 -7.42 2.31 -12.83
N ARG A 119 -7.98 3.54 -12.80
CA ARG A 119 -8.24 4.30 -11.56
C ARG A 119 -9.70 4.69 -11.48
N TYR A 120 -10.39 4.06 -10.54
CA TYR A 120 -11.81 4.27 -10.28
C TYR A 120 -12.00 4.91 -8.92
N ARG A 121 -13.14 5.55 -8.72
CA ARG A 121 -13.54 6.11 -7.42
C ARG A 121 -14.07 5.07 -6.45
N GLN A 122 -14.65 4.01 -7.00
CA GLN A 122 -14.89 2.75 -6.31
C GLN A 122 -14.09 1.68 -7.03
N PHE A 123 -13.22 1.00 -6.31
CA PHE A 123 -12.38 -0.09 -6.81
C PHE A 123 -12.34 -1.20 -5.77
N TYR A 124 -11.82 -2.35 -6.15
CA TYR A 124 -11.73 -3.49 -5.25
C TYR A 124 -10.27 -3.79 -4.93
N GLN A 125 -10.02 -4.12 -3.68
CA GLN A 125 -8.72 -4.62 -3.22
C GLN A 125 -8.87 -6.04 -2.69
N ILE A 126 -7.82 -6.82 -2.86
CA ILE A 126 -7.53 -8.02 -2.08
C ILE A 126 -6.33 -7.70 -1.20
N ASN A 127 -6.38 -8.07 0.08
CA ASN A 127 -5.32 -7.79 1.05
C ASN A 127 -5.01 -9.04 1.86
N ILE A 128 -3.72 -9.19 2.17
CA ILE A 128 -3.21 -10.14 3.17
C ILE A 128 -2.42 -9.32 4.19
N GLU A 129 -2.68 -9.56 5.47
CA GLU A 129 -2.02 -8.86 6.57
C GLU A 129 -1.50 -9.89 7.58
N ASN A 130 -0.23 -9.78 7.94
CA ASN A 130 0.36 -10.51 9.05
C ASN A 130 0.80 -9.50 10.11
N ILE A 131 0.24 -9.60 11.31
CA ILE A 131 0.41 -8.61 12.38
C ILE A 131 0.94 -9.33 13.63
N GLY A 132 1.94 -8.75 14.29
CA GLY A 132 2.45 -9.17 15.59
C GLY A 132 3.85 -9.74 15.58
N GLU A 133 4.29 -10.41 14.53
CA GLU A 133 5.61 -11.02 14.45
C GLU A 133 6.43 -10.38 13.31
N LYS A 134 7.73 -10.17 13.58
CA LYS A 134 8.68 -9.64 12.58
C LYS A 134 9.67 -10.75 12.21
N SER A 135 9.64 -11.20 10.95
CA SER A 135 10.54 -12.23 10.45
C SER A 135 10.75 -12.07 8.93
N PRO A 136 11.99 -12.27 8.41
CA PRO A 136 12.22 -12.29 6.96
C PRO A 136 11.41 -13.36 6.24
N TYR A 137 11.06 -14.45 6.95
CA TYR A 137 10.22 -15.51 6.41
C TYR A 137 8.77 -15.04 6.21
N ILE A 138 8.24 -14.22 7.12
CA ILE A 138 6.89 -13.66 6.98
C ILE A 138 6.80 -12.72 5.78
N ASP A 139 7.78 -11.83 5.61
CA ASP A 139 7.81 -10.94 4.45
C ASP A 139 7.93 -11.74 3.15
N PHE A 140 8.78 -12.77 3.13
CA PHE A 140 8.86 -13.71 2.02
C PHE A 140 7.51 -14.43 1.78
N GLU A 141 6.83 -14.92 2.81
CA GLU A 141 5.55 -15.63 2.70
C GLU A 141 4.50 -14.75 1.99
N ILE A 142 4.40 -13.47 2.34
CA ILE A 142 3.48 -12.53 1.70
C ILE A 142 3.80 -12.37 0.20
N ILE A 143 5.08 -12.20 -0.14
CA ILE A 143 5.52 -12.07 -1.54
C ILE A 143 5.26 -13.38 -2.30
N TYR A 144 5.53 -14.52 -1.67
CA TYR A 144 5.30 -15.85 -2.24
C TYR A 144 3.82 -16.09 -2.56
N ILE A 145 2.92 -15.70 -1.64
CA ILE A 145 1.47 -15.77 -1.85
C ILE A 145 1.05 -14.90 -3.03
N ALA A 146 1.54 -13.66 -3.10
CA ALA A 146 1.24 -12.74 -4.20
C ALA A 146 1.72 -13.30 -5.55
N SER A 147 2.95 -13.80 -5.62
CA SER A 147 3.51 -14.44 -6.83
C SER A 147 2.70 -15.69 -7.23
N THR A 148 2.36 -16.54 -6.26
CA THR A 148 1.53 -17.73 -6.48
C THR A 148 0.16 -17.36 -7.03
N PHE A 149 -0.46 -16.32 -6.51
CA PHE A 149 -1.76 -15.84 -6.96
C PHE A 149 -1.70 -15.34 -8.41
N ILE A 150 -0.72 -14.50 -8.75
CA ILE A 150 -0.52 -13.98 -10.12
C ILE A 150 -0.31 -15.12 -11.11
N ASN A 151 0.55 -16.10 -10.77
CA ASN A 151 0.82 -17.24 -11.62
C ASN A 151 -0.41 -18.12 -11.83
N LYS A 152 -1.24 -18.32 -10.79
CA LYS A 152 -2.49 -19.10 -10.89
C LYS A 152 -3.59 -18.39 -11.67
N LEU A 153 -3.52 -17.07 -11.82
CA LEU A 153 -4.34 -16.29 -12.75
C LEU A 153 -3.91 -16.48 -14.22
N GLY A 154 -2.85 -17.25 -14.49
CA GLY A 154 -2.31 -17.46 -15.83
C GLY A 154 -1.36 -16.36 -16.32
N ILE A 155 -0.91 -15.48 -15.41
CA ILE A 155 0.08 -14.45 -15.72
C ILE A 155 1.46 -15.04 -15.43
N SER A 156 2.20 -15.36 -16.48
CA SER A 156 3.54 -15.95 -16.38
C SER A 156 4.58 -14.91 -15.92
N ASN A 157 5.70 -15.40 -15.35
CA ASN A 157 6.75 -14.56 -14.75
C ASN A 157 7.40 -13.56 -15.72
N ASP A 158 7.30 -13.78 -17.03
CA ASP A 158 7.76 -12.85 -18.07
C ASP A 158 6.80 -11.66 -18.32
N LYS A 159 5.60 -11.71 -17.73
CA LYS A 159 4.56 -10.67 -17.88
C LYS A 159 4.53 -9.65 -16.75
N TYR A 160 5.30 -9.84 -15.70
CA TYR A 160 5.41 -8.89 -14.60
C TYR A 160 6.82 -8.82 -14.03
N ASN A 161 7.14 -7.71 -13.39
CA ASN A 161 8.38 -7.53 -12.64
C ASN A 161 8.06 -7.39 -11.15
N LEU A 162 8.71 -8.22 -10.34
CA LEU A 162 8.71 -8.06 -8.89
C LEU A 162 9.83 -7.09 -8.52
N LEU A 163 9.49 -5.92 -8.02
CA LEU A 163 10.44 -4.94 -7.49
C LEU A 163 10.41 -5.03 -5.96
N ILE A 164 11.56 -5.17 -5.35
CA ILE A 164 11.69 -5.22 -3.88
C ILE A 164 12.69 -4.17 -3.40
N ASN A 165 12.42 -3.61 -2.24
CA ASN A 165 13.33 -2.70 -1.57
C ASN A 165 13.17 -2.84 -0.05
N SER A 166 14.11 -2.29 0.72
CA SER A 166 14.04 -2.23 2.17
C SER A 166 14.22 -0.80 2.66
N LEU A 167 13.35 -0.38 3.54
CA LEU A 167 13.49 0.88 4.29
C LEU A 167 14.28 0.70 5.59
N GLY A 168 14.59 -0.55 5.96
CA GLY A 168 15.28 -0.87 7.20
C GLY A 168 14.42 -0.70 8.45
N SER A 169 15.09 -0.50 9.58
CA SER A 169 14.45 -0.19 10.86
C SER A 169 13.95 1.27 10.92
N ALA A 170 13.19 1.62 11.96
CA ALA A 170 12.81 3.00 12.22
C ALA A 170 14.04 3.93 12.39
N GLU A 171 15.12 3.40 12.98
CA GLU A 171 16.38 4.12 13.13
C GLU A 171 17.06 4.35 11.78
N ASP A 172 17.14 3.32 10.92
CA ASP A 172 17.65 3.44 9.56
C ASP A 172 16.88 4.50 8.77
N GLN A 173 15.55 4.48 8.85
CA GLN A 173 14.69 5.46 8.18
C GLN A 173 14.92 6.88 8.68
N ASN A 174 15.05 7.08 9.99
CA ASN A 174 15.31 8.39 10.58
C ASN A 174 16.68 8.92 10.16
N ASN A 175 17.71 8.08 10.21
CA ASN A 175 19.08 8.43 9.80
C ASN A 175 19.12 8.80 8.32
N PHE A 176 18.48 7.99 7.47
CA PHE A 176 18.39 8.27 6.04
C PHE A 176 17.54 9.52 5.72
N SER A 177 16.46 9.73 6.46
CA SER A 177 15.63 10.94 6.34
C SER A 177 16.43 12.22 6.62
N ASN A 178 17.29 12.20 7.65
CA ASN A 178 18.17 13.32 7.97
C ASN A 178 19.22 13.54 6.86
N LEU A 179 19.89 12.48 6.43
CA LEU A 179 20.85 12.53 5.34
C LEU A 179 20.25 13.09 4.04
N LEU A 180 19.06 12.62 3.69
CA LEU A 180 18.34 13.10 2.51
C LEU A 180 17.92 14.57 2.65
N ARG A 181 17.48 14.99 3.84
CA ARG A 181 17.17 16.39 4.13
C ARG A 181 18.39 17.27 3.96
N ASP A 182 19.55 16.86 4.50
CA ASP A 182 20.81 17.61 4.39
C ASP A 182 21.24 17.74 2.93
N TYR A 183 21.18 16.65 2.16
CA TYR A 183 21.43 16.66 0.73
C TYR A 183 20.52 17.63 -0.01
N LEU A 184 19.21 17.51 0.15
CA LEU A 184 18.20 18.30 -0.55
C LEU A 184 18.22 19.78 -0.13
N SER A 185 18.68 20.07 1.09
CA SER A 185 18.82 21.46 1.58
C SER A 185 19.77 22.30 0.74
N ASN A 186 20.76 21.68 0.07
CA ASN A 186 21.66 22.36 -0.86
C ASN A 186 20.95 22.79 -2.16
N PHE A 187 19.77 22.25 -2.42
CA PHE A 187 19.01 22.49 -3.64
C PHE A 187 17.67 23.22 -3.37
N LYS A 188 17.43 23.80 -2.18
CA LYS A 188 16.16 24.45 -1.79
C LYS A 188 15.59 25.39 -2.85
N LYS A 189 16.45 26.14 -3.57
CA LYS A 189 16.03 27.11 -4.60
C LYS A 189 15.56 26.44 -5.91
N LYS A 190 15.86 25.15 -6.09
CA LYS A 190 15.55 24.38 -7.30
C LYS A 190 14.44 23.36 -7.09
N LEU A 191 14.07 23.07 -5.83
CA LEU A 191 13.00 22.16 -5.50
C LEU A 191 11.64 22.76 -5.86
N SER A 192 10.72 21.91 -6.33
CA SER A 192 9.32 22.29 -6.51
C SER A 192 8.68 22.74 -5.20
N GLU A 193 7.63 23.58 -5.25
CA GLU A 193 6.90 24.04 -4.06
C GLU A 193 6.40 22.86 -3.20
N THR A 194 5.92 21.79 -3.85
CA THR A 194 5.48 20.57 -3.18
C THR A 194 6.63 19.90 -2.43
N SER A 195 7.79 19.74 -3.06
CA SER A 195 8.96 19.13 -2.45
C SER A 195 9.55 19.99 -1.36
N LEU A 196 9.55 21.32 -1.53
CA LEU A 196 9.98 22.26 -0.49
C LEU A 196 9.10 22.16 0.76
N SER A 197 7.77 22.02 0.61
CA SER A 197 6.85 21.83 1.74
C SER A 197 7.03 20.50 2.48
N ARG A 198 7.59 19.49 1.83
CA ARG A 198 7.88 18.16 2.38
C ARG A 198 9.26 18.05 3.02
N LEU A 199 10.19 18.95 2.67
CA LEU A 199 11.59 18.85 3.05
C LEU A 199 11.81 18.69 4.56
N ASP A 200 11.12 19.48 5.37
CA ASP A 200 11.27 19.44 6.82
C ASP A 200 10.34 18.41 7.49
N LYS A 201 9.20 18.09 6.86
CA LYS A 201 8.16 17.21 7.43
C LYS A 201 8.39 15.74 7.10
N ASN A 202 8.67 15.43 5.84
CA ASN A 202 8.87 14.07 5.36
C ASN A 202 9.70 14.06 4.06
N PRO A 203 11.03 14.22 4.14
CA PRO A 203 11.88 14.29 2.95
C PRO A 203 11.87 13.00 2.11
N LEU A 204 11.59 11.84 2.70
CA LEU A 204 11.46 10.57 1.95
C LEU A 204 10.39 10.64 0.85
N ARG A 205 9.34 11.42 1.05
CA ARG A 205 8.30 11.61 0.03
C ARG A 205 8.73 12.44 -1.19
N ILE A 206 9.87 13.10 -1.09
CA ILE A 206 10.42 13.84 -2.23
C ILE A 206 10.99 12.85 -3.26
N LEU A 207 11.43 11.66 -2.82
CA LEU A 207 11.91 10.60 -3.72
C LEU A 207 10.85 10.16 -4.75
N ASP A 208 9.56 10.34 -4.43
CA ASP A 208 8.44 10.02 -5.33
C ASP A 208 7.98 11.25 -6.16
N SER A 209 8.77 12.32 -6.21
CA SER A 209 8.38 13.52 -6.96
C SER A 209 8.21 13.23 -8.44
N LYS A 210 7.16 13.81 -9.01
CA LYS A 210 6.87 13.74 -10.45
C LYS A 210 7.40 14.97 -11.21
N ASP A 211 7.88 15.96 -10.47
CA ASP A 211 8.47 17.17 -11.04
C ASP A 211 9.82 16.85 -11.67
N ASP A 212 10.07 17.34 -12.88
CA ASP A 212 11.27 16.98 -13.62
C ASP A 212 12.53 17.64 -13.02
N GLY A 213 12.43 18.84 -12.47
CA GLY A 213 13.53 19.49 -11.75
C GLY A 213 13.93 18.75 -10.48
N ASP A 214 12.92 18.26 -9.72
CA ASP A 214 13.18 17.41 -8.56
C ASP A 214 13.87 16.10 -8.98
N LYS A 215 13.41 15.45 -10.05
CA LYS A 215 13.99 14.19 -10.55
C LYS A 215 15.46 14.36 -10.93
N GLU A 216 15.85 15.46 -11.56
CA GLU A 216 17.25 15.74 -11.88
C GLU A 216 18.12 15.81 -10.63
N ILE A 217 17.61 16.45 -9.56
CA ILE A 217 18.31 16.51 -8.27
C ILE A 217 18.42 15.11 -7.65
N LEU A 218 17.35 14.31 -7.75
CA LEU A 218 17.27 12.99 -7.13
C LEU A 218 18.16 11.93 -7.81
N ILE A 219 18.61 12.14 -9.05
CA ILE A 219 19.54 11.22 -9.74
C ILE A 219 20.80 10.96 -8.88
N ASN A 220 21.30 11.99 -8.21
CA ASN A 220 22.51 11.93 -7.39
C ASN A 220 22.22 11.90 -5.89
N ALA A 221 20.96 11.69 -5.50
CA ALA A 221 20.61 11.57 -4.09
C ALA A 221 21.16 10.27 -3.49
N PRO A 222 21.48 10.27 -2.19
CA PRO A 222 21.91 9.05 -1.49
C PRO A 222 20.82 7.97 -1.62
N LYS A 223 21.25 6.70 -1.71
CA LYS A 223 20.36 5.54 -1.80
C LYS A 223 20.25 4.88 -0.44
N ILE A 224 19.02 4.60 -0.01
CA ILE A 224 18.74 4.07 1.34
C ILE A 224 19.52 2.77 1.63
N TYR A 225 19.64 1.87 0.66
CA TYR A 225 20.32 0.58 0.85
C TYR A 225 21.78 0.73 1.31
N GLU A 226 22.48 1.75 0.84
CA GLU A 226 23.88 2.01 1.22
C GLU A 226 24.01 2.38 2.70
N HIS A 227 22.96 2.97 3.27
CA HIS A 227 22.90 3.52 4.63
C HIS A 227 22.14 2.65 5.64
N LEU A 228 21.66 1.47 5.22
CA LEU A 228 21.05 0.51 6.14
C LEU A 228 22.06 -0.04 7.13
N SER A 229 21.62 -0.31 8.35
CA SER A 229 22.36 -1.05 9.36
C SER A 229 22.72 -2.45 8.86
N LYS A 230 23.72 -3.06 9.49
CA LYS A 230 24.13 -4.44 9.18
C LYS A 230 22.95 -5.41 9.38
N GLU A 231 22.21 -5.24 10.46
CA GLU A 231 21.03 -6.07 10.77
C GLU A 231 19.96 -5.97 9.67
N SER A 232 19.63 -4.75 9.24
CA SER A 232 18.65 -4.53 8.18
C SER A 232 19.11 -5.08 6.82
N LYS A 233 20.42 -5.00 6.52
CA LYS A 233 20.99 -5.63 5.32
C LYS A 233 20.91 -7.15 5.37
N GLU A 234 21.23 -7.76 6.52
CA GLU A 234 21.12 -9.21 6.73
C GLU A 234 19.67 -9.68 6.65
N TYR A 235 18.73 -8.92 7.23
CA TYR A 235 17.30 -9.21 7.14
C TYR A 235 16.83 -9.22 5.68
N PHE A 236 17.13 -8.18 4.92
CA PHE A 236 16.76 -8.08 3.52
C PHE A 236 17.44 -9.15 2.64
N SER A 237 18.69 -9.48 2.94
CA SER A 237 19.41 -10.55 2.25
C SER A 237 18.76 -11.91 2.45
N LYS A 238 18.20 -12.20 3.64
CA LYS A 238 17.43 -13.44 3.87
C LYS A 238 16.16 -13.50 3.03
N ILE A 239 15.43 -12.38 2.89
CA ILE A 239 14.25 -12.33 2.00
C ILE A 239 14.65 -12.65 0.56
N LYS A 240 15.74 -12.04 0.06
CA LYS A 240 16.25 -12.30 -1.29
C LYS A 240 16.66 -13.75 -1.49
N MET A 241 17.32 -14.34 -0.50
CA MET A 241 17.68 -15.76 -0.50
C MET A 241 16.43 -16.65 -0.61
N PHE A 242 15.41 -16.43 0.24
CA PHE A 242 14.17 -17.20 0.19
C PHE A 242 13.44 -17.07 -1.15
N LEU A 243 13.41 -15.87 -1.74
CA LEU A 243 12.82 -15.67 -3.08
C LEU A 243 13.57 -16.46 -4.14
N SER A 244 14.91 -16.39 -4.15
CA SER A 244 15.77 -17.11 -5.11
C SER A 244 15.63 -18.62 -4.97
N ASP A 245 15.66 -19.14 -3.74
CA ASP A 245 15.52 -20.59 -3.45
C ASP A 245 14.15 -21.14 -3.90
N ASN A 246 13.12 -20.29 -4.00
CA ASN A 246 11.80 -20.64 -4.47
C ASN A 246 11.53 -20.24 -5.94
N GLY A 247 12.57 -19.88 -6.69
CA GLY A 247 12.47 -19.59 -8.12
C GLY A 247 11.69 -18.31 -8.46
N ILE A 248 11.58 -17.37 -7.52
CA ILE A 248 10.93 -16.07 -7.72
C ILE A 248 11.98 -15.05 -8.15
N SER A 249 11.88 -14.60 -9.39
CA SER A 249 12.75 -13.54 -9.92
C SER A 249 12.30 -12.18 -9.40
N PHE A 250 13.25 -11.32 -9.06
CA PHE A 250 13.01 -9.97 -8.57
C PHE A 250 14.09 -8.99 -9.06
N GLN A 251 13.81 -7.70 -8.93
CA GLN A 251 14.73 -6.59 -9.16
C GLN A 251 14.77 -5.70 -7.89
N GLU A 252 15.90 -5.01 -7.68
CA GLU A 252 16.12 -4.08 -6.56
C GLU A 252 16.11 -2.63 -7.03
#